data_ad313dac6400a1613be66097a77d1eb2
#
_entry.id   ad313dac6400a1613be66097a77d1eb2
#
_cell.length_a   1.000
_cell.length_b   1.000
_cell.length_c   1.000
_cell.angle_alpha   90.00
_cell.angle_beta   90.00
_cell.angle_gamma   90.00
#
_symmetry.space_group_name_H-M   'P 1'
#
loop_
_entity.id
_entity.type
_entity.pdbx_description
1 polymer ?
#
loop_
_entity_poly.entity_id
_entity_poly.type
_entity_poly.pdbx_seq_one_letter_code
_entity_poly.pdbx_strand_id
1 'polypeptide(L)'
;MTKTPAACLIGWPAAHSRSPLIHHYWLRTLGIEGGYVIEAVPPEDLRDFVLRLSLRGFVGANVTIPHKEDVLALSTPDARAKAVGAANTLWFADGELRSTNTDVEGFIGNLDAAAPGWDEAEEALVLGAGGSSRAVVFGLLERGIKRIHLVNRTIARAETLAGQFGSNVHPMTWDAVNDVLPRAKILANTTSLGMHGQPALDIDVARLPEAAVVADLVYVPLVTPLLAAAKARGLKTADGLGMLLYQAVRGFELWFGQRPQVTAELRALVEADLTKT
;
A
#
# COMPACT_ATOMS: atom_id res chain seq x y z
N MET A 1 -7.16 2.33 -36.68
CA MET A 1 -7.53 1.39 -35.62
C MET A 1 -7.06 1.96 -34.31
N THR A 2 -7.94 2.32 -33.41
CA THR A 2 -7.58 2.76 -32.07
C THR A 2 -6.92 1.58 -31.35
N LYS A 3 -5.69 1.77 -30.90
CA LYS A 3 -4.94 0.74 -30.18
C LYS A 3 -5.67 0.43 -28.88
N THR A 4 -5.92 -0.83 -28.56
CA THR A 4 -6.53 -1.25 -27.29
C THR A 4 -5.73 -0.70 -26.12
N PRO A 5 -6.34 0.04 -25.17
CA PRO A 5 -5.61 0.66 -24.08
C PRO A 5 -4.95 -0.42 -23.18
N ALA A 6 -3.69 -0.21 -22.82
CA ALA A 6 -2.98 -1.08 -21.91
C ALA A 6 -2.29 -0.27 -20.81
N ALA A 7 -2.28 -0.81 -19.59
CA ALA A 7 -1.47 -0.30 -18.49
C ALA A 7 -0.42 -1.34 -18.10
N CYS A 8 0.56 -0.96 -17.31
CA CYS A 8 1.59 -1.89 -16.84
C CYS A 8 1.95 -1.68 -15.37
N LEU A 9 2.67 -2.66 -14.82
CA LEU A 9 3.40 -2.50 -13.57
C LEU A 9 4.88 -2.34 -13.89
N ILE A 10 5.51 -1.30 -13.35
CA ILE A 10 6.94 -1.02 -13.43
C ILE A 10 7.59 -1.36 -12.08
N GLY A 11 8.63 -2.19 -12.07
CA GLY A 11 9.37 -2.54 -10.85
C GLY A 11 10.56 -3.44 -11.13
N TRP A 12 11.42 -3.63 -10.10
CA TRP A 12 12.61 -4.48 -10.23
C TRP A 12 13.04 -5.10 -8.90
N PRO A 13 12.91 -6.44 -8.73
CA PRO A 13 12.15 -7.37 -9.58
C PRO A 13 10.63 -7.18 -9.41
N ALA A 14 9.83 -7.54 -10.42
CA ALA A 14 8.37 -7.36 -10.40
C ALA A 14 7.57 -8.64 -10.75
N ALA A 15 8.25 -9.73 -11.09
CA ALA A 15 7.64 -10.94 -11.65
C ALA A 15 6.57 -11.61 -10.76
N HIS A 16 6.64 -11.41 -9.45
CA HIS A 16 5.71 -12.03 -8.49
C HIS A 16 4.46 -11.19 -8.18
N SER A 17 4.26 -10.08 -8.91
CA SER A 17 3.11 -9.19 -8.67
C SER A 17 1.79 -9.85 -9.06
N ARG A 18 0.77 -9.68 -8.22
CA ARG A 18 -0.61 -10.12 -8.47
C ARG A 18 -1.46 -9.05 -9.17
N SER A 19 -0.90 -7.88 -9.47
CA SER A 19 -1.61 -6.80 -10.17
C SER A 19 -2.23 -7.24 -11.51
N PRO A 20 -1.56 -8.03 -12.37
CA PRO A 20 -2.20 -8.51 -13.59
C PRO A 20 -3.47 -9.33 -13.35
N LEU A 21 -3.48 -10.19 -12.33
CA LEU A 21 -4.65 -10.99 -12.00
C LEU A 21 -5.84 -10.11 -11.61
N ILE A 22 -5.59 -9.07 -10.81
CA ILE A 22 -6.60 -8.10 -10.35
C ILE A 22 -7.17 -7.31 -11.55
N HIS A 23 -6.29 -6.70 -12.34
CA HIS A 23 -6.72 -5.85 -13.45
C HIS A 23 -7.40 -6.63 -14.57
N HIS A 24 -6.93 -7.84 -14.91
CA HIS A 24 -7.60 -8.69 -15.90
C HIS A 24 -8.96 -9.19 -15.40
N TYR A 25 -9.13 -9.45 -14.09
CA TYR A 25 -10.45 -9.75 -13.54
C TYR A 25 -11.43 -8.61 -13.82
N TRP A 26 -11.06 -7.37 -13.51
CA TRP A 26 -11.93 -6.21 -13.74
C TRP A 26 -12.18 -5.93 -15.23
N LEU A 27 -11.15 -5.99 -16.07
CA LEU A 27 -11.32 -5.84 -17.52
C LEU A 27 -12.39 -6.81 -18.06
N ARG A 28 -12.28 -8.08 -17.66
CA ARG A 28 -13.22 -9.13 -18.09
C ARG A 28 -14.63 -8.91 -17.52
N THR A 29 -14.76 -8.64 -16.23
CA THR A 29 -16.07 -8.53 -15.57
C THR A 29 -16.83 -7.26 -15.94
N LEU A 30 -16.12 -6.21 -16.31
CA LEU A 30 -16.70 -4.95 -16.78
C LEU A 30 -16.85 -4.88 -18.30
N GLY A 31 -16.43 -5.91 -19.04
CA GLY A 31 -16.52 -5.94 -20.50
C GLY A 31 -15.65 -4.88 -21.19
N ILE A 32 -14.52 -4.48 -20.56
CA ILE A 32 -13.62 -3.47 -21.10
C ILE A 32 -12.53 -4.14 -21.91
N GLU A 33 -12.38 -3.74 -23.19
CA GLU A 33 -11.22 -4.11 -23.99
C GLU A 33 -9.99 -3.36 -23.48
N GLY A 34 -9.01 -4.09 -22.95
CA GLY A 34 -7.81 -3.52 -22.36
C GLY A 34 -6.79 -4.59 -21.98
N GLY A 35 -5.61 -4.15 -21.56
CA GLY A 35 -4.54 -5.04 -21.13
C GLY A 35 -3.80 -4.51 -19.89
N TYR A 36 -3.19 -5.45 -19.17
CA TYR A 36 -2.30 -5.12 -18.06
C TYR A 36 -1.13 -6.11 -18.00
N VAL A 37 0.08 -5.61 -18.03
CA VAL A 37 1.30 -6.45 -18.08
C VAL A 37 2.33 -6.02 -17.02
N ILE A 38 3.32 -6.87 -16.79
CA ILE A 38 4.48 -6.54 -15.95
C ILE A 38 5.64 -6.14 -16.86
N GLU A 39 6.23 -4.99 -16.56
CA GLU A 39 7.46 -4.49 -17.16
C GLU A 39 8.55 -4.47 -16.08
N ALA A 40 9.45 -5.43 -16.16
CA ALA A 40 10.60 -5.48 -15.26
C ALA A 40 11.64 -4.46 -15.73
N VAL A 41 11.66 -3.29 -15.10
CA VAL A 41 12.50 -2.15 -15.48
C VAL A 41 13.58 -1.95 -14.43
N PRO A 42 14.86 -2.17 -14.73
CA PRO A 42 15.95 -1.87 -13.81
C PRO A 42 16.08 -0.37 -13.56
N PRO A 43 16.68 0.06 -12.42
CA PRO A 43 16.76 1.48 -12.04
C PRO A 43 17.39 2.39 -13.10
N GLU A 44 18.41 1.92 -13.78
CA GLU A 44 19.11 2.64 -14.86
C GLU A 44 18.23 2.95 -16.07
N ASP A 45 17.23 2.11 -16.35
CA ASP A 45 16.32 2.25 -17.49
C ASP A 45 15.02 2.99 -17.17
N LEU A 46 14.73 3.28 -15.89
CA LEU A 46 13.48 3.85 -15.45
C LEU A 46 13.12 5.14 -16.19
N ARG A 47 14.07 6.08 -16.30
CA ARG A 47 13.85 7.38 -16.93
C ARG A 47 13.42 7.23 -18.38
N ASP A 48 14.16 6.43 -19.17
CA ASP A 48 13.84 6.21 -20.58
C ASP A 48 12.49 5.51 -20.76
N PHE A 49 12.23 4.51 -19.92
CA PHE A 49 10.95 3.80 -19.93
C PHE A 49 9.77 4.74 -19.67
N VAL A 50 9.81 5.55 -18.61
CA VAL A 50 8.73 6.45 -18.21
C VAL A 50 8.51 7.53 -19.26
N LEU A 51 9.56 8.15 -19.80
CA LEU A 51 9.44 9.19 -20.83
C LEU A 51 8.86 8.64 -22.15
N ARG A 52 8.99 7.35 -22.41
CA ARG A 52 8.44 6.67 -23.60
C ARG A 52 7.18 5.86 -23.32
N LEU A 53 6.57 6.00 -22.15
CA LEU A 53 5.44 5.17 -21.71
C LEU A 53 4.28 5.19 -22.75
N SER A 54 3.90 6.36 -23.23
CA SER A 54 2.85 6.51 -24.26
C SER A 54 3.25 5.94 -25.61
N LEU A 55 4.51 6.12 -26.01
CA LEU A 55 5.04 5.56 -27.27
C LEU A 55 5.06 4.02 -27.25
N ARG A 56 5.23 3.42 -26.08
CA ARG A 56 5.13 1.98 -25.88
C ARG A 56 3.67 1.48 -25.92
N GLY A 57 2.70 2.41 -25.94
CA GLY A 57 1.27 2.11 -26.06
C GLY A 57 0.56 1.97 -24.71
N PHE A 58 1.19 2.38 -23.62
CA PHE A 58 0.59 2.37 -22.29
C PHE A 58 -0.18 3.67 -22.01
N VAL A 59 -1.36 3.53 -21.44
CA VAL A 59 -2.20 4.65 -20.95
C VAL A 59 -1.82 5.08 -19.54
N GLY A 60 -0.97 4.31 -18.87
CA GLY A 60 -0.43 4.59 -17.55
C GLY A 60 0.24 3.36 -16.95
N ALA A 61 0.69 3.47 -15.71
CA ALA A 61 1.40 2.41 -15.02
C ALA A 61 1.20 2.44 -13.51
N ASN A 62 1.20 1.26 -12.86
CA ASN A 62 1.61 1.18 -11.46
C ASN A 62 3.13 1.19 -11.37
N VAL A 63 3.63 1.67 -10.24
CA VAL A 63 5.06 1.70 -9.93
C VAL A 63 5.28 1.06 -8.57
N THR A 64 6.22 0.11 -8.53
CA THR A 64 6.62 -0.53 -7.27
C THR A 64 8.11 -0.33 -7.00
N ILE A 65 8.63 -1.00 -5.98
CA ILE A 65 10.06 -0.93 -5.62
C ILE A 65 10.96 -1.26 -6.81
N PRO A 66 12.11 -0.53 -6.93
CA PRO A 66 12.60 0.53 -6.06
C PRO A 66 12.14 1.94 -6.48
N HIS A 67 11.28 2.11 -7.45
CA HIS A 67 11.07 3.29 -8.29
C HIS A 67 10.10 4.34 -7.76
N LYS A 68 9.36 4.08 -6.65
CA LYS A 68 8.26 4.93 -6.18
C LYS A 68 8.65 6.37 -5.85
N GLU A 69 9.87 6.62 -5.41
CA GLU A 69 10.39 7.95 -5.11
C GLU A 69 10.89 8.64 -6.40
N ASP A 70 11.59 7.91 -7.26
CA ASP A 70 12.22 8.46 -8.46
C ASP A 70 11.21 8.94 -9.51
N VAL A 71 10.04 8.30 -9.62
CA VAL A 71 9.01 8.69 -10.60
C VAL A 71 8.38 10.04 -10.31
N LEU A 72 8.51 10.59 -9.10
CA LEU A 72 8.04 11.94 -8.77
C LEU A 72 8.71 13.00 -9.66
N ALA A 73 10.02 12.86 -9.91
CA ALA A 73 10.78 13.78 -10.76
C ALA A 73 10.54 13.58 -12.26
N LEU A 74 9.88 12.46 -12.63
CA LEU A 74 9.60 12.08 -14.03
C LEU A 74 8.14 12.33 -14.44
N SER A 75 7.33 12.90 -13.55
CA SER A 75 5.90 13.11 -13.73
C SER A 75 5.43 14.38 -13.02
N THR A 76 4.17 14.75 -13.20
CA THR A 76 3.53 15.83 -12.44
C THR A 76 2.77 15.20 -11.25
N PRO A 77 3.36 15.18 -10.04
CA PRO A 77 2.73 14.58 -8.87
C PRO A 77 1.59 15.45 -8.35
N ASP A 78 0.49 14.79 -7.95
CA ASP A 78 -0.59 15.47 -7.23
C ASP A 78 -0.19 15.83 -5.78
N ALA A 79 -1.11 16.48 -5.05
CA ALA A 79 -0.85 16.92 -3.68
C ALA A 79 -0.52 15.73 -2.74
N ARG A 80 -1.17 14.57 -2.96
CA ARG A 80 -0.95 13.36 -2.16
C ARG A 80 0.41 12.74 -2.42
N ALA A 81 0.78 12.54 -3.69
CA ALA A 81 2.10 11.99 -4.05
C ALA A 81 3.24 12.89 -3.55
N LYS A 82 3.07 14.23 -3.63
CA LYS A 82 4.03 15.19 -3.07
C LYS A 82 4.16 15.06 -1.55
N ALA A 83 3.04 15.01 -0.84
CA ALA A 83 3.03 14.90 0.63
C ALA A 83 3.62 13.57 1.11
N VAL A 84 3.30 12.45 0.43
CA VAL A 84 3.86 11.13 0.73
C VAL A 84 5.35 11.05 0.34
N GLY A 85 5.78 11.84 -0.66
CA GLY A 85 7.14 11.77 -1.20
C GLY A 85 7.40 10.51 -2.03
N ALA A 86 6.33 9.87 -2.56
CA ALA A 86 6.40 8.70 -3.40
C ALA A 86 5.13 8.56 -4.24
N ALA A 87 5.23 8.01 -5.45
CA ALA A 87 4.09 7.70 -6.30
C ALA A 87 4.11 6.22 -6.71
N ASN A 88 2.93 5.60 -6.79
CA ASN A 88 2.77 4.23 -7.24
C ASN A 88 1.82 4.09 -8.44
N THR A 89 1.28 5.21 -8.96
CA THR A 89 0.33 5.21 -10.07
C THR A 89 0.59 6.40 -10.99
N LEU A 90 0.80 6.12 -12.27
CA LEU A 90 1.02 7.08 -13.35
C LEU A 90 -0.16 7.02 -14.33
N TRP A 91 -0.59 8.17 -14.84
CA TRP A 91 -1.59 8.26 -15.90
C TRP A 91 -1.40 9.52 -16.75
N PHE A 92 -1.95 9.53 -17.95
CA PHE A 92 -1.97 10.72 -18.80
C PHE A 92 -3.27 11.49 -18.62
N ALA A 93 -3.17 12.80 -18.40
CA ALA A 93 -4.27 13.75 -18.44
C ALA A 93 -3.81 15.04 -19.11
N ASP A 94 -4.61 15.54 -20.07
CA ASP A 94 -4.32 16.75 -20.83
C ASP A 94 -2.93 16.74 -21.52
N GLY A 95 -2.46 15.56 -21.95
CA GLY A 95 -1.15 15.36 -22.57
C GLY A 95 0.03 15.30 -21.59
N GLU A 96 -0.20 15.48 -20.30
CA GLU A 96 0.82 15.38 -19.25
C GLU A 96 0.81 14.03 -18.57
N LEU A 97 1.99 13.52 -18.20
CA LEU A 97 2.14 12.36 -17.34
C LEU A 97 2.02 12.81 -15.88
N ARG A 98 0.95 12.40 -15.23
CA ARG A 98 0.65 12.69 -13.82
C ARG A 98 0.93 11.49 -12.92
N SER A 99 1.11 11.75 -11.64
CA SER A 99 1.30 10.68 -10.65
C SER A 99 0.56 10.93 -9.34
N THR A 100 0.14 9.84 -8.71
CA THR A 100 -0.47 9.84 -7.37
C THR A 100 0.03 8.66 -6.55
N ASN A 101 -0.32 8.64 -5.26
CA ASN A 101 -0.05 7.53 -4.36
C ASN A 101 -1.35 6.83 -3.93
N THR A 102 -1.67 5.72 -4.57
CA THR A 102 -2.86 4.92 -4.27
C THR A 102 -2.65 3.91 -3.14
N ASP A 103 -1.43 3.75 -2.60
CA ASP A 103 -1.20 2.94 -1.39
C ASP A 103 -1.96 3.54 -0.20
N VAL A 104 -2.12 4.88 -0.16
CA VAL A 104 -2.94 5.57 0.85
C VAL A 104 -4.38 5.11 0.77
N GLU A 105 -4.98 5.16 -0.42
CA GLU A 105 -6.36 4.70 -0.64
C GLU A 105 -6.50 3.19 -0.36
N GLY A 106 -5.47 2.41 -0.69
CA GLY A 106 -5.41 0.98 -0.40
C GLY A 106 -5.48 0.68 1.09
N PHE A 107 -4.67 1.37 1.87
CA PHE A 107 -4.62 1.19 3.32
C PHE A 107 -5.93 1.65 3.99
N ILE A 108 -6.39 2.86 3.67
CA ILE A 108 -7.64 3.41 4.22
C ILE A 108 -8.84 2.56 3.83
N GLY A 109 -9.00 2.23 2.54
CA GLY A 109 -10.13 1.44 2.07
C GLY A 109 -10.18 0.03 2.66
N ASN A 110 -9.02 -0.56 2.91
CA ASN A 110 -8.93 -1.84 3.61
C ASN A 110 -9.41 -1.73 5.08
N LEU A 111 -8.98 -0.69 5.80
CA LEU A 111 -9.42 -0.44 7.17
C LEU A 111 -10.92 -0.10 7.24
N ASP A 112 -11.42 0.74 6.34
CA ASP A 112 -12.85 1.10 6.26
C ASP A 112 -13.73 -0.14 6.06
N ALA A 113 -13.28 -1.11 5.25
CA ALA A 113 -14.01 -2.34 5.01
C ALA A 113 -13.88 -3.36 6.16
N ALA A 114 -12.68 -3.53 6.73
CA ALA A 114 -12.39 -4.55 7.73
C ALA A 114 -12.77 -4.15 9.16
N ALA A 115 -12.72 -2.85 9.47
CA ALA A 115 -12.89 -2.34 10.82
C ALA A 115 -13.61 -0.99 10.86
N PRO A 116 -14.87 -0.87 10.40
CA PRO A 116 -15.60 0.40 10.42
C PRO A 116 -15.52 1.11 11.79
N GLY A 117 -15.28 2.44 11.79
CA GLY A 117 -15.07 3.24 12.99
C GLY A 117 -13.62 3.22 13.53
N TRP A 118 -12.68 2.64 12.80
CA TRP A 118 -11.27 2.59 13.19
C TRP A 118 -10.65 3.99 13.37
N ASP A 119 -11.12 4.98 12.63
CA ASP A 119 -10.64 6.36 12.62
C ASP A 119 -11.15 7.23 13.80
N GLU A 120 -11.98 6.67 14.68
CA GLU A 120 -12.26 7.24 16.00
C GLU A 120 -11.08 7.09 16.97
N ALA A 121 -10.03 6.38 16.58
CA ALA A 121 -8.81 6.23 17.36
C ALA A 121 -8.04 7.57 17.44
N GLU A 122 -7.43 7.84 18.58
CA GLU A 122 -6.55 9.02 18.74
C GLU A 122 -5.07 8.70 18.56
N GLU A 123 -4.65 7.46 18.89
CA GLU A 123 -3.26 7.02 18.82
C GLU A 123 -3.09 5.77 17.97
N ALA A 124 -2.05 5.78 17.14
CA ALA A 124 -1.62 4.66 16.31
C ALA A 124 -0.16 4.31 16.55
N LEU A 125 0.16 3.03 16.44
CA LEU A 125 1.53 2.50 16.42
C LEU A 125 1.83 1.94 15.03
N VAL A 126 2.81 2.52 14.36
CA VAL A 126 3.27 2.09 13.02
C VAL A 126 4.67 1.50 13.14
N LEU A 127 4.81 0.27 12.73
CA LEU A 127 6.07 -0.48 12.74
C LEU A 127 6.69 -0.46 11.35
N GLY A 128 7.88 0.12 11.24
CA GLY A 128 8.62 0.33 10.00
C GLY A 128 8.60 1.79 9.53
N ALA A 129 9.71 2.23 8.92
CA ALA A 129 9.87 3.55 8.29
C ALA A 129 10.38 3.41 6.85
N GLY A 130 9.73 2.55 6.07
CA GLY A 130 10.00 2.30 4.64
C GLY A 130 9.03 3.02 3.73
N GLY A 131 9.05 2.68 2.43
CA GLY A 131 8.19 3.30 1.42
C GLY A 131 6.70 3.15 1.72
N SER A 132 6.24 1.97 2.18
CA SER A 132 4.82 1.75 2.51
C SER A 132 4.40 2.50 3.78
N SER A 133 5.32 2.69 4.74
CA SER A 133 5.04 3.44 5.97
C SER A 133 4.64 4.89 5.68
N ARG A 134 5.21 5.51 4.65
CA ARG A 134 4.86 6.88 4.22
C ARG A 134 3.37 7.00 3.91
N ALA A 135 2.85 6.05 3.13
CA ALA A 135 1.44 6.02 2.76
C ALA A 135 0.53 5.75 3.97
N VAL A 136 0.95 4.84 4.86
CA VAL A 136 0.22 4.51 6.10
C VAL A 136 0.17 5.72 7.03
N VAL A 137 1.30 6.36 7.32
CA VAL A 137 1.37 7.56 8.18
C VAL A 137 0.54 8.68 7.59
N PHE A 138 0.68 8.95 6.28
CA PHE A 138 -0.13 9.97 5.60
C PHE A 138 -1.63 9.66 5.72
N GLY A 139 -2.05 8.43 5.45
CA GLY A 139 -3.46 8.02 5.52
C GLY A 139 -4.04 8.15 6.93
N LEU A 140 -3.28 7.78 7.96
CA LEU A 140 -3.69 7.97 9.36
C LEU A 140 -3.88 9.45 9.70
N LEU A 141 -2.96 10.34 9.27
CA LEU A 141 -3.07 11.79 9.47
C LEU A 141 -4.26 12.38 8.70
N GLU A 142 -4.48 11.95 7.44
CA GLU A 142 -5.61 12.38 6.61
C GLU A 142 -6.96 12.04 7.26
N ARG A 143 -7.02 10.94 8.02
CA ARG A 143 -8.20 10.50 8.79
C ARG A 143 -8.29 11.08 10.21
N GLY A 144 -7.38 11.97 10.57
CA GLY A 144 -7.43 12.72 11.82
C GLY A 144 -6.81 12.04 13.04
N ILE A 145 -6.00 11.00 12.86
CA ILE A 145 -5.24 10.40 13.97
C ILE A 145 -4.27 11.43 14.52
N LYS A 146 -4.39 11.72 15.81
CA LYS A 146 -3.69 12.85 16.45
C LYS A 146 -2.25 12.52 16.84
N ARG A 147 -1.96 11.25 17.11
CA ARG A 147 -0.63 10.80 17.55
C ARG A 147 -0.27 9.49 16.87
N ILE A 148 0.82 9.50 16.13
CA ILE A 148 1.36 8.33 15.46
C ILE A 148 2.74 8.04 16.03
N HIS A 149 2.88 6.92 16.69
CA HIS A 149 4.15 6.40 17.18
C HIS A 149 4.79 5.61 16.05
N LEU A 150 5.93 6.11 15.55
CA LEU A 150 6.63 5.51 14.42
C LEU A 150 7.89 4.81 14.87
N VAL A 151 7.88 3.49 14.77
CA VAL A 151 8.99 2.63 15.22
C VAL A 151 9.78 2.10 14.04
N ASN A 152 11.10 2.19 14.11
CA ASN A 152 11.96 1.54 13.14
C ASN A 152 13.25 1.04 13.80
N ARG A 153 13.79 -0.08 13.28
CA ARG A 153 15.09 -0.63 13.76
C ARG A 153 16.21 0.41 13.72
N THR A 154 16.25 1.23 12.68
CA THR A 154 17.16 2.38 12.55
C THR A 154 16.37 3.64 12.86
N ILE A 155 16.55 4.20 14.05
CA ILE A 155 15.78 5.36 14.55
C ILE A 155 15.86 6.55 13.58
N ALA A 156 17.01 6.83 12.99
CA ALA A 156 17.21 7.94 12.07
C ALA A 156 16.23 7.91 10.86
N ARG A 157 15.79 6.73 10.41
CA ARG A 157 14.76 6.62 9.36
C ARG A 157 13.40 7.04 9.87
N ALA A 158 13.05 6.69 11.10
CA ALA A 158 11.79 7.11 11.72
C ALA A 158 11.80 8.62 11.97
N GLU A 159 12.93 9.20 12.41
CA GLU A 159 13.10 10.64 12.59
C GLU A 159 12.97 11.41 11.28
N THR A 160 13.61 10.92 10.21
CA THR A 160 13.49 11.52 8.86
C THR A 160 12.03 11.53 8.39
N LEU A 161 11.33 10.40 8.55
CA LEU A 161 9.93 10.29 8.15
C LEU A 161 9.02 11.16 9.03
N ALA A 162 9.22 11.17 10.34
CA ALA A 162 8.49 12.03 11.27
C ALA A 162 8.68 13.53 10.94
N GLY A 163 9.91 13.94 10.62
CA GLY A 163 10.22 15.31 10.20
C GLY A 163 9.45 15.75 8.94
N GLN A 164 9.13 14.83 8.05
CA GLN A 164 8.34 15.10 6.85
C GLN A 164 6.85 15.35 7.18
N PHE A 165 6.29 14.65 8.16
CA PHE A 165 4.86 14.67 8.47
C PHE A 165 4.48 15.57 9.67
N GLY A 166 5.46 16.10 10.38
CA GLY A 166 5.26 17.09 11.45
C GLY A 166 4.98 16.50 12.83
N SER A 167 4.53 17.36 13.74
CA SER A 167 4.52 17.10 15.21
C SER A 167 3.60 15.97 15.67
N ASN A 168 2.68 15.50 14.84
CA ASN A 168 1.79 14.40 15.19
C ASN A 168 2.48 13.03 15.05
N VAL A 169 3.66 12.97 14.43
CA VAL A 169 4.43 11.74 14.23
C VAL A 169 5.61 11.71 15.17
N HIS A 170 5.64 10.74 16.05
CA HIS A 170 6.64 10.61 17.12
C HIS A 170 7.54 9.41 16.82
N PRO A 171 8.79 9.64 16.39
CA PRO A 171 9.74 8.57 16.16
C PRO A 171 10.17 7.96 17.49
N MET A 172 10.31 6.65 17.54
CA MET A 172 10.72 5.93 18.73
C MET A 172 11.50 4.67 18.40
N THR A 173 12.27 4.22 19.37
CA THR A 173 13.04 2.98 19.30
C THR A 173 12.15 1.77 19.58
N TRP A 174 12.62 0.59 19.20
CA TRP A 174 11.85 -0.65 19.33
C TRP A 174 11.58 -1.06 20.78
N ASP A 175 12.49 -0.79 21.68
CA ASP A 175 12.39 -1.08 23.12
C ASP A 175 11.25 -0.33 23.81
N ALA A 176 10.87 0.84 23.29
CA ALA A 176 9.76 1.64 23.82
C ALA A 176 8.36 1.20 23.33
N VAL A 177 8.26 0.20 22.44
CA VAL A 177 6.98 -0.28 21.87
C VAL A 177 6.00 -0.69 22.98
N ASN A 178 6.48 -1.41 23.99
CA ASN A 178 5.64 -1.90 25.08
C ASN A 178 4.97 -0.80 25.92
N ASP A 179 5.51 0.42 25.93
CA ASP A 179 4.93 1.55 26.65
C ASP A 179 3.76 2.18 25.89
N VAL A 180 3.68 1.94 24.58
CA VAL A 180 2.66 2.50 23.69
C VAL A 180 1.50 1.52 23.49
N LEU A 181 1.76 0.22 23.45
CA LEU A 181 0.74 -0.80 23.17
C LEU A 181 -0.58 -0.60 23.96
N PRO A 182 -0.58 -0.28 25.29
CA PRO A 182 -1.82 -0.15 26.05
C PRO A 182 -2.76 0.99 25.61
N ARG A 183 -2.28 1.94 24.79
CA ARG A 183 -3.10 3.06 24.33
C ARG A 183 -3.23 3.13 22.80
N ALA A 184 -2.47 2.31 22.05
CA ALA A 184 -2.54 2.25 20.61
C ALA A 184 -3.83 1.52 20.17
N LYS A 185 -4.82 2.25 19.69
CA LYS A 185 -6.03 1.66 19.11
C LYS A 185 -5.84 1.19 17.66
N ILE A 186 -4.73 1.55 17.03
CA ILE A 186 -4.33 1.07 15.70
C ILE A 186 -2.89 0.58 15.81
N LEU A 187 -2.65 -0.67 15.42
CA LEU A 187 -1.32 -1.22 15.20
C LEU A 187 -1.17 -1.57 13.73
N ALA A 188 -0.20 -0.95 13.04
CA ALA A 188 0.08 -1.22 11.64
C ALA A 188 1.50 -1.75 11.44
N ASN A 189 1.64 -3.00 10.99
CA ASN A 189 2.91 -3.56 10.56
C ASN A 189 3.17 -3.21 9.10
N THR A 190 4.17 -2.37 8.86
CA THR A 190 4.66 -1.99 7.53
C THR A 190 6.04 -2.56 7.21
N THR A 191 6.54 -3.44 8.08
CA THR A 191 7.81 -4.16 7.89
C THR A 191 7.59 -5.45 7.11
N SER A 192 8.68 -6.12 6.76
CA SER A 192 8.63 -7.49 6.21
C SER A 192 8.59 -8.58 7.28
N LEU A 193 8.59 -8.23 8.57
CA LEU A 193 8.52 -9.22 9.65
C LEU A 193 7.19 -9.96 9.61
N GLY A 194 7.25 -11.27 9.76
CA GLY A 194 6.09 -12.16 9.62
C GLY A 194 5.79 -12.61 8.19
N MET A 195 6.49 -12.06 7.18
CA MET A 195 6.45 -12.55 5.80
C MET A 195 7.13 -13.92 5.68
N HIS A 196 6.73 -14.71 4.70
CA HIS A 196 7.38 -16.01 4.43
C HIS A 196 8.90 -15.85 4.29
N GLY A 197 9.67 -16.65 5.01
CA GLY A 197 11.13 -16.58 5.04
C GLY A 197 11.73 -15.43 5.88
N GLN A 198 10.91 -14.62 6.56
CA GLN A 198 11.34 -13.58 7.48
C GLN A 198 11.03 -13.97 8.94
N PRO A 199 11.76 -13.43 9.91
CA PRO A 199 11.45 -13.63 11.33
C PRO A 199 10.00 -13.19 11.65
N ALA A 200 9.40 -13.83 12.65
CA ALA A 200 8.12 -13.38 13.19
C ALA A 200 8.26 -11.99 13.82
N LEU A 201 7.18 -11.22 13.80
CA LEU A 201 7.08 -9.98 14.52
C LEU A 201 6.77 -10.28 16.00
N ASP A 202 7.70 -9.91 16.88
CA ASP A 202 7.54 -10.10 18.34
C ASP A 202 6.84 -8.88 18.95
N ILE A 203 5.52 -8.97 19.05
CA ILE A 203 4.63 -7.95 19.65
C ILE A 203 3.65 -8.65 20.58
N ASP A 204 3.61 -8.21 21.83
CA ASP A 204 2.63 -8.68 22.80
C ASP A 204 1.26 -8.03 22.56
N VAL A 205 0.48 -8.63 21.67
CA VAL A 205 -0.87 -8.15 21.33
C VAL A 205 -1.82 -8.18 22.54
N ALA A 206 -1.48 -8.90 23.63
CA ALA A 206 -2.30 -8.92 24.84
C ALA A 206 -2.38 -7.55 25.52
N ARG A 207 -1.43 -6.68 25.25
CA ARG A 207 -1.37 -5.32 25.79
C ARG A 207 -2.19 -4.29 25.02
N LEU A 208 -2.63 -4.62 23.82
CA LEU A 208 -3.49 -3.71 23.03
C LEU A 208 -4.87 -3.54 23.69
N PRO A 209 -5.52 -2.38 23.54
CA PRO A 209 -6.91 -2.21 23.95
C PRO A 209 -7.88 -3.21 23.28
N GLU A 210 -8.99 -3.53 23.92
CA GLU A 210 -10.01 -4.45 23.34
C GLU A 210 -10.62 -3.94 22.03
N ALA A 211 -10.68 -2.62 21.86
CA ALA A 211 -11.19 -1.98 20.65
C ALA A 211 -10.09 -1.74 19.58
N ALA A 212 -8.88 -2.30 19.78
CA ALA A 212 -7.79 -2.08 18.83
C ALA A 212 -8.02 -2.80 17.50
N VAL A 213 -7.48 -2.17 16.45
CA VAL A 213 -7.42 -2.74 15.10
C VAL A 213 -5.97 -3.05 14.78
N VAL A 214 -5.71 -4.26 14.28
CA VAL A 214 -4.38 -4.69 13.87
C VAL A 214 -4.35 -4.84 12.36
N ALA A 215 -3.54 -4.01 11.71
CA ALA A 215 -3.26 -4.07 10.27
C ALA A 215 -1.88 -4.64 10.01
N ASP A 216 -1.77 -5.54 9.05
CA ASP A 216 -0.49 -6.08 8.61
C ASP A 216 -0.40 -5.99 7.09
N LEU A 217 0.61 -5.29 6.57
CA LEU A 217 0.79 -5.12 5.13
C LEU A 217 1.37 -6.37 4.46
N VAL A 218 1.85 -7.33 5.24
CA VAL A 218 2.24 -8.64 4.73
C VAL A 218 0.99 -9.41 4.30
N TYR A 219 1.05 -10.05 3.11
CA TYR A 219 -0.02 -10.89 2.57
C TYR A 219 0.45 -12.29 2.13
N VAL A 220 1.72 -12.61 2.36
CA VAL A 220 2.29 -13.98 2.19
C VAL A 220 3.13 -14.30 3.44
N PRO A 221 2.60 -15.11 4.37
CA PRO A 221 1.28 -15.74 4.40
C PRO A 221 0.14 -14.73 4.58
N LEU A 222 -1.08 -15.09 4.16
CA LEU A 222 -2.26 -14.22 4.31
C LEU A 222 -2.61 -13.94 5.77
N VAL A 223 -2.47 -14.96 6.63
CA VAL A 223 -2.61 -14.85 8.08
C VAL A 223 -1.22 -14.93 8.71
N THR A 224 -0.66 -13.76 9.00
CA THR A 224 0.62 -13.68 9.71
C THR A 224 0.48 -14.08 11.18
N PRO A 225 1.56 -14.44 11.89
CA PRO A 225 1.51 -14.68 13.33
C PRO A 225 0.89 -13.50 14.12
N LEU A 226 1.16 -12.26 13.72
CA LEU A 226 0.56 -11.06 14.30
C LEU A 226 -0.96 -11.06 14.16
N LEU A 227 -1.48 -11.27 12.95
CA LEU A 227 -2.91 -11.31 12.68
C LEU A 227 -3.59 -12.50 13.37
N ALA A 228 -2.92 -13.66 13.42
CA ALA A 228 -3.43 -14.83 14.13
C ALA A 228 -3.61 -14.55 15.63
N ALA A 229 -2.60 -13.95 16.27
CA ALA A 229 -2.65 -13.58 17.68
C ALA A 229 -3.73 -12.51 17.96
N ALA A 230 -3.87 -11.52 17.09
CA ALA A 230 -4.92 -10.50 17.19
C ALA A 230 -6.32 -11.11 17.07
N LYS A 231 -6.55 -11.99 16.09
CA LYS A 231 -7.82 -12.71 15.92
C LYS A 231 -8.16 -13.60 17.12
N ALA A 232 -7.18 -14.30 17.69
CA ALA A 232 -7.37 -15.13 18.89
C ALA A 232 -7.83 -14.30 20.11
N ARG A 233 -7.47 -13.01 20.15
CA ARG A 233 -7.96 -12.04 21.14
C ARG A 233 -9.32 -11.40 20.80
N GLY A 234 -9.90 -11.69 19.64
CA GLY A 234 -11.15 -11.06 19.18
C GLY A 234 -10.96 -9.62 18.65
N LEU A 235 -9.72 -9.18 18.39
CA LEU A 235 -9.45 -7.87 17.81
C LEU A 235 -9.83 -7.83 16.33
N LYS A 236 -10.25 -6.67 15.83
CA LYS A 236 -10.45 -6.46 14.40
C LYS A 236 -9.10 -6.51 13.67
N THR A 237 -9.08 -7.10 12.49
CA THR A 237 -7.84 -7.26 11.71
C THR A 237 -8.03 -6.86 10.27
N ALA A 238 -7.02 -6.19 9.70
CA ALA A 238 -6.93 -5.84 8.28
C ALA A 238 -5.64 -6.45 7.70
N ASP A 239 -5.76 -7.36 6.74
CA ASP A 239 -4.62 -8.02 6.13
C ASP A 239 -4.06 -7.26 4.93
N GLY A 240 -2.86 -7.61 4.49
CA GLY A 240 -2.17 -6.94 3.38
C GLY A 240 -2.82 -7.19 2.01
N LEU A 241 -3.58 -8.27 1.85
CA LEU A 241 -4.30 -8.54 0.61
C LEU A 241 -5.39 -7.48 0.37
N GLY A 242 -6.14 -7.10 1.40
CA GLY A 242 -7.11 -6.02 1.27
C GLY A 242 -6.48 -4.73 0.76
N MET A 243 -5.34 -4.31 1.32
CA MET A 243 -4.61 -3.13 0.84
C MET A 243 -4.19 -3.29 -0.64
N LEU A 244 -3.69 -4.47 -1.04
CA LEU A 244 -3.32 -4.77 -2.42
C LEU A 244 -4.50 -4.62 -3.39
N LEU A 245 -5.70 -5.02 -2.98
CA LEU A 245 -6.90 -4.92 -3.80
C LEU A 245 -7.39 -3.46 -3.90
N TYR A 246 -7.54 -2.78 -2.77
CA TYR A 246 -8.06 -1.41 -2.75
C TYR A 246 -7.16 -0.39 -3.43
N GLN A 247 -5.81 -0.54 -3.35
CA GLN A 247 -4.89 0.37 -4.02
C GLN A 247 -4.99 0.32 -5.55
N ALA A 248 -5.42 -0.81 -6.12
CA ALA A 248 -5.53 -0.98 -7.57
C ALA A 248 -6.76 -0.28 -8.17
N VAL A 249 -7.79 0.00 -7.37
CA VAL A 249 -9.07 0.57 -7.81
C VAL A 249 -8.87 1.90 -8.53
N ARG A 250 -8.13 2.83 -7.93
CA ARG A 250 -7.96 4.18 -8.50
C ARG A 250 -7.14 4.16 -9.78
N GLY A 251 -6.09 3.35 -9.86
CA GLY A 251 -5.30 3.19 -11.08
C GLY A 251 -6.16 2.67 -12.22
N PHE A 252 -6.94 1.63 -11.99
CA PHE A 252 -7.87 1.10 -12.99
C PHE A 252 -8.85 2.17 -13.49
N GLU A 253 -9.46 2.94 -12.59
CA GLU A 253 -10.38 4.03 -12.93
C GLU A 253 -9.70 5.10 -13.82
N LEU A 254 -8.48 5.50 -13.48
CA LEU A 254 -7.72 6.51 -14.23
C LEU A 254 -7.36 6.05 -15.66
N TRP A 255 -7.10 4.75 -15.86
CA TRP A 255 -6.69 4.20 -17.16
C TRP A 255 -7.83 3.79 -18.05
N PHE A 256 -8.91 3.27 -17.47
CA PHE A 256 -10.01 2.66 -18.21
C PHE A 256 -11.34 3.39 -18.04
N GLY A 257 -11.36 4.49 -17.27
CA GLY A 257 -12.51 5.39 -17.12
C GLY A 257 -13.67 4.85 -16.29
N GLN A 258 -13.52 3.67 -15.68
CA GLN A 258 -14.58 3.03 -14.89
C GLN A 258 -14.03 2.59 -13.54
N ARG A 259 -14.73 2.97 -12.44
CA ARG A 259 -14.32 2.61 -11.08
C ARG A 259 -14.79 1.19 -10.75
N PRO A 260 -13.87 0.23 -10.55
CA PRO A 260 -14.22 -1.14 -10.22
C PRO A 260 -14.51 -1.28 -8.71
N GLN A 261 -15.13 -2.40 -8.35
CA GLN A 261 -15.35 -2.76 -6.95
C GLN A 261 -14.43 -3.90 -6.52
N VAL A 262 -14.04 -3.87 -5.25
CA VAL A 262 -13.35 -4.99 -4.59
C VAL A 262 -14.43 -5.93 -4.08
N THR A 263 -14.65 -7.02 -4.82
CA THR A 263 -15.68 -8.02 -4.49
C THR A 263 -15.09 -9.23 -3.77
N ALA A 264 -15.94 -10.00 -3.12
CA ALA A 264 -15.53 -11.26 -2.46
C ALA A 264 -14.96 -12.25 -3.48
N GLU A 265 -15.49 -12.27 -4.72
CA GLU A 265 -15.01 -13.16 -5.79
C GLU A 265 -13.60 -12.77 -6.25
N LEU A 266 -13.31 -11.46 -6.40
CA LEU A 266 -11.96 -10.99 -6.71
C LEU A 266 -10.98 -11.38 -5.60
N ARG A 267 -11.39 -11.16 -4.34
CA ARG A 267 -10.57 -11.52 -3.19
C ARG A 267 -10.27 -13.03 -3.19
N ALA A 268 -11.29 -13.88 -3.34
CA ALA A 268 -11.13 -15.34 -3.38
C ALA A 268 -10.23 -15.80 -4.55
N LEU A 269 -10.32 -15.13 -5.70
CA LEU A 269 -9.47 -15.41 -6.86
C LEU A 269 -7.98 -15.19 -6.52
N VAL A 270 -7.65 -14.07 -5.87
CA VAL A 270 -6.26 -13.75 -5.52
C VAL A 270 -5.77 -14.63 -4.37
N GLU A 271 -6.61 -14.93 -3.37
CA GLU A 271 -6.29 -15.87 -2.29
C GLU A 271 -5.93 -17.26 -2.82
N ALA A 272 -6.72 -17.77 -3.77
CA ALA A 272 -6.44 -19.06 -4.41
C ALA A 272 -5.13 -19.09 -5.20
N ASP A 273 -4.68 -17.94 -5.73
CA ASP A 273 -3.39 -17.84 -6.42
C ASP A 273 -2.23 -17.81 -5.42
N LEU A 274 -2.39 -17.12 -4.29
CA LEU A 274 -1.38 -17.06 -3.23
C LEU A 274 -1.08 -18.42 -2.60
N THR A 275 -2.05 -19.33 -2.57
CA THR A 275 -1.88 -20.70 -2.01
C THR A 275 -1.15 -21.67 -2.95
N LYS A 276 -0.95 -21.30 -4.22
CA LYS A 276 -0.23 -22.12 -5.22
C LYS A 276 1.28 -21.86 -5.25
N THR A 277 1.73 -20.83 -4.55
CA THR A 277 3.12 -20.37 -4.51
C THR A 277 3.78 -20.78 -3.20
#